data_95d041964d754a64918a594efb38f62c
#
_entry.id   95d041964d754a64918a594efb38f62c
#
_cell.length_a   1.000
_cell.length_b   1.000
_cell.length_c   1.000
_cell.angle_alpha   90.00
_cell.angle_beta   90.00
_cell.angle_gamma   90.00
#
_symmetry.space_group_name_H-M   'P 1'
#
loop_
_entity.id
_entity.type
_entity.pdbx_description
1 polymer ?
#
loop_
_entity_poly.entity_id
_entity_poly.type
_entity_poly.pdbx_seq_one_letter_code
_entity_poly.pdbx_strand_id
1 'polypeptide(L)'
;MITLENLTKTFAGQKEPAVKDLSMEVPEGEIVVLVGPSGCGKTTTMRLVNRLIEPDSGKIYLEGEDVTSVDSDQLRRRIGYVIQQIGLFPHMTIGENIATVPHLVGWDNKKTSDRIDELLNMVGMDPTDYRNRYPKELSGGQKQRIGVARAMAADPSVMLMDEPFGAVDPITRSKLQNEFLRLQEGIKKTIIFVTHDIDEAIKMGDRIAILRDHSTIAQYDKPENILLNPADDFVASFIGTGASLKRLNLAKLGDVELVDWPTAKLEAGADEARAVLDRSDKEWVLLLDEQRHPQRWVNGDHLAQGNGALEDSGVPATSTAIMDTTLSSALADMLTSENSTVIVIDSDGAYQGVADLPTITKATKAMRVEAHGGEGHDAIEEHGEDKEDASAGRLKDAEA
;
A
#
# COMPACT_ATOMS: atom_id res chain seq x y z
N MET A 1 20.71 -1.20 8.32
CA MET A 1 20.19 -0.34 9.41
C MET A 1 20.69 1.10 9.25
N ILE A 2 19.82 2.10 9.44
CA ILE A 2 20.19 3.52 9.49
C ILE A 2 19.78 4.07 10.83
N THR A 3 20.69 4.79 11.52
CA THR A 3 20.36 5.43 12.79
C THR A 3 20.70 6.92 12.72
N LEU A 4 19.74 7.75 13.09
CA LEU A 4 19.86 9.19 13.20
C LEU A 4 19.85 9.55 14.69
N GLU A 5 20.87 10.31 15.15
CA GLU A 5 20.98 10.71 16.55
C GLU A 5 21.05 12.22 16.65
N ASN A 6 20.01 12.82 17.23
CA ASN A 6 19.91 14.24 17.58
C ASN A 6 20.28 15.19 16.42
N LEU A 7 19.86 14.82 15.19
CA LEU A 7 20.17 15.60 14.00
C LEU A 7 19.51 16.97 14.06
N THR A 8 20.31 18.01 13.87
CA THR A 8 19.82 19.39 13.79
C THR A 8 20.41 20.08 12.58
N LYS A 9 19.59 20.87 11.87
CA LYS A 9 19.97 21.68 10.73
C LYS A 9 19.24 22.99 10.67
N THR A 10 19.98 24.09 10.70
CA THR A 10 19.47 25.43 10.51
C THR A 10 20.11 26.03 9.24
N PHE A 11 19.30 26.61 8.38
CA PHE A 11 19.82 27.30 7.19
C PHE A 11 20.14 28.76 7.48
N ALA A 12 21.14 29.30 6.79
CA ALA A 12 21.53 30.70 6.92
C ALA A 12 20.32 31.64 6.70
N GLY A 13 20.11 32.56 7.65
CA GLY A 13 18.99 33.50 7.60
C GLY A 13 17.67 32.98 8.20
N GLN A 14 17.57 31.74 8.59
CA GLN A 14 16.43 31.20 9.33
C GLN A 14 16.67 31.29 10.85
N LYS A 15 15.62 31.65 11.61
CA LYS A 15 15.68 31.66 13.08
C LYS A 15 15.44 30.27 13.68
N GLU A 16 14.66 29.48 13.00
CA GLU A 16 14.25 28.14 13.43
C GLU A 16 14.94 27.06 12.59
N PRO A 17 15.33 25.94 13.18
CA PRO A 17 15.94 24.83 12.44
C PRO A 17 14.93 24.18 11.47
N ALA A 18 15.40 23.78 10.31
CA ALA A 18 14.59 22.98 9.37
C ALA A 18 14.44 21.53 9.85
N VAL A 19 15.44 21.02 10.58
CA VAL A 19 15.43 19.73 11.28
C VAL A 19 15.92 20.01 12.70
N LYS A 20 15.14 19.59 13.71
CA LYS A 20 15.43 19.84 15.12
C LYS A 20 15.47 18.55 15.91
N ASP A 21 16.67 18.22 16.41
CA ASP A 21 16.89 17.11 17.36
C ASP A 21 16.26 15.77 16.91
N LEU A 22 16.33 15.48 15.61
CA LEU A 22 15.72 14.30 15.03
C LEU A 22 16.52 13.05 15.38
N SER A 23 15.89 12.13 16.10
CA SER A 23 16.42 10.80 16.39
C SER A 23 15.45 9.76 15.86
N MET A 24 15.95 8.81 15.06
CA MET A 24 15.15 7.76 14.44
C MET A 24 16.03 6.60 14.03
N GLU A 25 15.49 5.40 14.11
CA GLU A 25 16.13 4.18 13.63
C GLU A 25 15.32 3.62 12.45
N VAL A 26 16.01 3.22 11.37
CA VAL A 26 15.45 2.47 10.24
C VAL A 26 16.02 1.06 10.32
N PRO A 27 15.20 0.06 10.68
CA PRO A 27 15.64 -1.32 10.77
C PRO A 27 16.16 -1.85 9.43
N GLU A 28 17.05 -2.82 9.50
CA GLU A 28 17.59 -3.46 8.30
C GLU A 28 16.49 -4.20 7.53
N GLY A 29 16.46 -3.97 6.22
CA GLY A 29 15.49 -4.61 5.32
C GLY A 29 14.09 -4.02 5.36
N GLU A 30 13.81 -3.01 6.19
CA GLU A 30 12.51 -2.35 6.28
C GLU A 30 12.44 -1.07 5.42
N ILE A 31 11.24 -0.77 4.96
CA ILE A 31 10.86 0.52 4.38
C ILE A 31 10.30 1.41 5.50
N VAL A 32 11.00 2.47 5.84
CA VAL A 32 10.49 3.51 6.74
C VAL A 32 10.03 4.70 5.91
N VAL A 33 8.74 5.03 6.02
CA VAL A 33 8.16 6.15 5.29
C VAL A 33 8.14 7.40 6.17
N LEU A 34 8.73 8.48 5.68
CA LEU A 34 8.61 9.81 6.26
C LEU A 34 7.45 10.53 5.59
N VAL A 35 6.42 10.86 6.35
CA VAL A 35 5.23 11.57 5.86
C VAL A 35 4.93 12.77 6.75
N GLY A 36 4.28 13.79 6.19
CA GLY A 36 3.93 15.00 6.94
C GLY A 36 3.66 16.19 6.03
N PRO A 37 3.24 17.34 6.56
CA PRO A 37 2.93 18.55 5.81
C PRO A 37 4.09 19.03 4.93
N SER A 38 3.77 19.80 3.89
CA SER A 38 4.82 20.44 3.06
C SER A 38 5.66 21.38 3.92
N GLY A 39 6.99 21.31 3.75
CA GLY A 39 7.93 22.17 4.50
C GLY A 39 8.33 21.63 5.87
N CYS A 40 7.78 20.51 6.36
CA CYS A 40 8.12 19.98 7.69
C CYS A 40 9.55 19.42 7.83
N GLY A 41 10.34 19.34 6.73
CA GLY A 41 11.75 18.94 6.78
C GLY A 41 12.10 17.58 6.16
N LYS A 42 11.14 16.82 5.58
CA LYS A 42 11.37 15.48 5.00
C LYS A 42 12.53 15.43 4.01
N THR A 43 12.48 16.25 2.96
CA THR A 43 13.56 16.33 1.95
C THR A 43 14.88 16.82 2.56
N THR A 44 14.83 17.70 3.58
CA THR A 44 16.03 18.13 4.31
C THR A 44 16.66 16.97 5.06
N THR A 45 15.86 16.17 5.74
CA THR A 45 16.30 14.94 6.43
C THR A 45 16.97 13.98 5.45
N MET A 46 16.35 13.74 4.28
CA MET A 46 16.94 12.90 3.23
C MET A 46 18.30 13.43 2.74
N ARG A 47 18.42 14.76 2.54
CA ARG A 47 19.67 15.40 2.12
C ARG A 47 20.75 15.31 3.19
N LEU A 48 20.40 15.35 4.48
CA LEU A 48 21.32 15.10 5.59
C LEU A 48 21.83 13.65 5.57
N VAL A 49 20.94 12.66 5.44
CA VAL A 49 21.32 11.24 5.39
C VAL A 49 22.28 10.96 4.22
N ASN A 50 22.02 11.56 3.05
CA ASN A 50 22.88 11.44 1.87
C ASN A 50 24.10 12.38 1.89
N ARG A 51 24.27 13.15 2.99
CA ARG A 51 25.32 14.17 3.11
C ARG A 51 25.47 15.07 1.87
N LEU A 52 24.31 15.47 1.30
CA LEU A 52 24.25 16.58 0.34
C LEU A 52 24.28 17.93 1.04
N ILE A 53 23.91 17.94 2.31
CA ILE A 53 24.09 19.03 3.27
C ILE A 53 24.62 18.45 4.57
N GLU A 54 25.48 19.18 5.26
CA GLU A 54 26.05 18.75 6.54
C GLU A 54 25.11 19.14 7.69
N PRO A 55 24.90 18.28 8.70
CA PRO A 55 24.18 18.64 9.91
C PRO A 55 25.00 19.67 10.71
N ASP A 56 24.30 20.48 11.50
CA ASP A 56 24.93 21.42 12.43
C ASP A 56 25.31 20.70 13.75
N SER A 57 24.53 19.66 14.10
CA SER A 57 24.83 18.73 15.21
C SER A 57 24.13 17.40 14.98
N GLY A 58 24.52 16.39 15.79
CA GLY A 58 24.03 15.03 15.73
C GLY A 58 24.89 14.14 14.85
N LYS A 59 24.49 12.87 14.74
CA LYS A 59 25.22 11.84 14.01
C LYS A 59 24.32 10.99 13.13
N ILE A 60 24.91 10.44 12.08
CA ILE A 60 24.26 9.53 11.13
C ILE A 60 25.10 8.26 11.07
N TYR A 61 24.43 7.12 11.30
CA TYR A 61 25.07 5.82 11.18
C TYR A 61 24.41 5.04 10.04
N LEU A 62 25.23 4.44 9.18
CA LEU A 62 24.81 3.47 8.19
C LEU A 62 25.50 2.14 8.48
N GLU A 63 24.72 1.08 8.68
CA GLU A 63 25.23 -0.26 8.98
C GLU A 63 26.18 -0.26 10.21
N GLY A 64 25.91 0.63 11.19
CA GLY A 64 26.72 0.81 12.41
C GLY A 64 27.96 1.71 12.24
N GLU A 65 28.27 2.16 11.04
CA GLU A 65 29.38 3.08 10.76
C GLU A 65 28.92 4.54 10.90
N ASP A 66 29.63 5.35 11.70
CA ASP A 66 29.42 6.81 11.77
C ASP A 66 29.86 7.44 10.44
N VAL A 67 28.89 7.81 9.61
CA VAL A 67 29.16 8.37 8.27
C VAL A 67 29.30 9.88 8.25
N THR A 68 29.21 10.55 9.38
CA THR A 68 29.40 12.02 9.46
C THR A 68 30.83 12.44 9.16
N SER A 69 31.82 11.55 9.32
CA SER A 69 33.25 11.80 9.08
C SER A 69 33.83 11.09 7.85
N VAL A 70 33.04 10.24 7.18
CA VAL A 70 33.46 9.49 5.99
C VAL A 70 33.51 10.43 4.78
N ASP A 71 34.31 10.10 3.76
CA ASP A 71 34.29 10.80 2.48
C ASP A 71 32.88 10.74 1.85
N SER A 72 32.30 11.90 1.59
CA SER A 72 30.92 12.01 1.14
C SER A 72 30.67 11.41 -0.26
N ASP A 73 31.70 11.36 -1.12
CA ASP A 73 31.55 10.76 -2.46
C ASP A 73 31.58 9.23 -2.38
N GLN A 74 32.40 8.66 -1.48
CA GLN A 74 32.37 7.23 -1.19
C GLN A 74 31.04 6.80 -0.58
N LEU A 75 30.52 7.59 0.38
CA LEU A 75 29.21 7.33 0.98
C LEU A 75 28.11 7.31 -0.08
N ARG A 76 28.03 8.34 -0.92
CA ARG A 76 26.97 8.45 -1.96
C ARG A 76 27.00 7.34 -2.99
N ARG A 77 28.13 6.68 -3.24
CA ARG A 77 28.23 5.49 -4.12
C ARG A 77 27.63 4.24 -3.49
N ARG A 78 27.49 4.21 -2.15
CA ARG A 78 26.90 3.11 -1.39
C ARG A 78 25.39 3.26 -1.21
N ILE A 79 24.83 4.45 -1.49
CA ILE A 79 23.41 4.79 -1.31
C ILE A 79 22.74 4.92 -2.67
N GLY A 80 21.65 4.19 -2.87
CA GLY A 80 20.75 4.41 -3.99
C GLY A 80 19.86 5.63 -3.70
N TYR A 81 19.89 6.65 -4.56
CA TYR A 81 19.12 7.87 -4.32
C TYR A 81 18.19 8.19 -5.48
N VAL A 82 16.88 8.16 -5.21
CA VAL A 82 15.83 8.63 -6.11
C VAL A 82 15.44 10.04 -5.68
N ILE A 83 15.74 11.02 -6.51
CA ILE A 83 15.43 12.44 -6.25
C ILE A 83 14.06 12.81 -6.80
N GLN A 84 13.39 13.75 -6.16
CA GLN A 84 12.07 14.28 -6.55
C GLN A 84 12.06 14.84 -7.99
N GLN A 85 13.12 15.54 -8.40
CA GLN A 85 13.35 15.93 -9.79
C GLN A 85 14.19 14.86 -10.48
N ILE A 86 13.65 14.18 -11.44
CA ILE A 86 14.11 12.93 -12.10
C ILE A 86 15.64 12.84 -12.35
N GLY A 87 16.34 13.98 -12.54
CA GLY A 87 17.80 14.09 -12.56
C GLY A 87 18.55 13.18 -13.55
N LEU A 88 17.88 12.72 -14.63
CA LEU A 88 18.55 11.95 -15.67
C LEU A 88 19.49 12.86 -16.47
N PHE A 89 20.63 12.34 -16.86
CA PHE A 89 21.58 13.04 -17.73
C PHE A 89 21.00 13.11 -19.15
N PRO A 90 20.64 14.32 -19.67
CA PRO A 90 19.89 14.45 -20.92
C PRO A 90 20.70 14.06 -22.16
N HIS A 91 22.03 14.04 -22.06
CA HIS A 91 22.97 13.71 -23.13
C HIS A 91 23.39 12.24 -23.15
N MET A 92 22.93 11.45 -22.17
CA MET A 92 23.17 10.02 -22.06
C MET A 92 21.91 9.24 -22.44
N THR A 93 22.08 8.07 -23.03
CA THR A 93 20.99 7.11 -23.24
C THR A 93 20.45 6.60 -21.90
N ILE A 94 19.32 5.91 -21.94
CA ILE A 94 18.73 5.30 -20.74
C ILE A 94 19.66 4.23 -20.14
N GLY A 95 20.25 3.38 -20.98
CA GLY A 95 21.24 2.40 -20.53
C GLY A 95 22.46 3.05 -19.88
N GLU A 96 23.00 4.12 -20.46
CA GLU A 96 24.12 4.87 -19.90
C GLU A 96 23.76 5.56 -18.57
N ASN A 97 22.53 6.10 -18.45
CA ASN A 97 22.05 6.66 -17.20
C ASN A 97 22.02 5.60 -16.07
N ILE A 98 21.52 4.41 -16.35
CA ILE A 98 21.49 3.30 -15.39
C ILE A 98 22.93 2.83 -15.08
N ALA A 99 23.82 2.76 -16.07
CA ALA A 99 25.19 2.31 -15.92
C ALA A 99 26.09 3.26 -15.09
N THR A 100 25.65 4.49 -14.83
CA THR A 100 26.49 5.53 -14.23
C THR A 100 27.15 5.10 -12.92
N VAL A 101 26.37 4.60 -11.96
CA VAL A 101 26.91 4.19 -10.64
C VAL A 101 27.67 2.87 -10.73
N PRO A 102 27.20 1.82 -11.43
CA PRO A 102 27.98 0.61 -11.69
C PRO A 102 29.39 0.89 -12.23
N HIS A 103 29.53 1.76 -13.21
CA HIS A 103 30.83 2.15 -13.76
C HIS A 103 31.70 2.88 -12.72
N LEU A 104 31.12 3.79 -11.92
CA LEU A 104 31.82 4.52 -10.86
C LEU A 104 32.36 3.60 -9.76
N VAL A 105 31.70 2.47 -9.51
CA VAL A 105 32.14 1.48 -8.53
C VAL A 105 32.93 0.32 -9.15
N GLY A 106 33.27 0.43 -10.45
CA GLY A 106 34.21 -0.47 -11.12
C GLY A 106 33.60 -1.80 -11.61
N TRP A 107 32.30 -1.87 -11.86
CA TRP A 107 31.71 -3.07 -12.46
C TRP A 107 32.18 -3.26 -13.90
N ASP A 108 32.38 -4.50 -14.31
CA ASP A 108 32.68 -4.83 -15.70
C ASP A 108 31.46 -4.57 -16.62
N ASN A 109 31.77 -4.46 -17.93
CA ASN A 109 30.76 -4.12 -18.93
C ASN A 109 29.65 -5.19 -19.06
N LYS A 110 29.98 -6.47 -18.89
CA LYS A 110 29.02 -7.56 -19.03
C LYS A 110 28.02 -7.54 -17.86
N LYS A 111 28.51 -7.51 -16.61
CA LYS A 111 27.69 -7.40 -15.41
C LYS A 111 26.80 -6.16 -15.46
N THR A 112 27.35 -5.03 -15.89
CA THR A 112 26.60 -3.77 -16.04
C THR A 112 25.51 -3.90 -17.10
N SER A 113 25.82 -4.52 -18.25
CA SER A 113 24.86 -4.76 -19.33
C SER A 113 23.69 -5.63 -18.90
N ASP A 114 23.99 -6.77 -18.26
CA ASP A 114 22.96 -7.70 -17.77
C ASP A 114 22.06 -7.03 -16.73
N ARG A 115 22.65 -6.21 -15.85
CA ARG A 115 21.91 -5.45 -14.81
C ARG A 115 21.00 -4.37 -15.39
N ILE A 116 21.42 -3.68 -16.47
CA ILE A 116 20.57 -2.71 -17.16
C ILE A 116 19.32 -3.39 -17.68
N ASP A 117 19.44 -4.53 -18.35
CA ASP A 117 18.32 -5.23 -18.95
C ASP A 117 17.37 -5.79 -17.87
N GLU A 118 17.91 -6.31 -16.77
CA GLU A 118 17.15 -6.74 -15.60
C GLU A 118 16.32 -5.59 -15.04
N LEU A 119 16.94 -4.42 -14.80
CA LEU A 119 16.28 -3.26 -14.20
C LEU A 119 15.25 -2.61 -15.14
N LEU A 120 15.50 -2.59 -16.45
CA LEU A 120 14.53 -2.12 -17.42
C LEU A 120 13.28 -3.00 -17.43
N ASN A 121 13.45 -4.33 -17.46
CA ASN A 121 12.33 -5.27 -17.35
C ASN A 121 11.56 -5.07 -16.05
N MET A 122 12.27 -4.92 -14.94
CA MET A 122 11.69 -4.69 -13.61
C MET A 122 10.78 -3.46 -13.57
N VAL A 123 11.18 -2.36 -14.22
CA VAL A 123 10.35 -1.15 -14.26
C VAL A 123 9.35 -1.15 -15.42
N GLY A 124 9.09 -2.32 -16.05
CA GLY A 124 8.11 -2.49 -17.10
C GLY A 124 8.48 -1.76 -18.40
N MET A 125 9.77 -1.75 -18.75
CA MET A 125 10.30 -1.11 -19.95
C MET A 125 11.19 -2.10 -20.71
N ASP A 126 10.77 -2.52 -21.91
CA ASP A 126 11.52 -3.47 -22.73
C ASP A 126 12.93 -2.93 -23.05
N PRO A 127 14.02 -3.65 -22.71
CA PRO A 127 15.37 -3.21 -22.99
C PRO A 127 15.63 -2.96 -24.48
N THR A 128 15.01 -3.73 -25.37
CA THR A 128 15.20 -3.58 -26.83
C THR A 128 14.69 -2.23 -27.34
N ASP A 129 13.63 -1.72 -26.73
CA ASP A 129 12.97 -0.47 -27.12
C ASP A 129 13.54 0.75 -26.40
N TYR A 130 13.91 0.61 -25.13
CA TYR A 130 14.19 1.75 -24.26
C TYR A 130 15.66 2.00 -23.96
N ARG A 131 16.50 0.97 -23.98
CA ARG A 131 17.91 1.05 -23.57
C ARG A 131 18.68 2.17 -24.28
N ASN A 132 18.46 2.33 -25.61
CA ASN A 132 19.18 3.26 -26.46
C ASN A 132 18.46 4.60 -26.65
N ARG A 133 17.27 4.80 -26.05
CA ARG A 133 16.57 6.10 -26.07
C ARG A 133 17.23 7.11 -25.17
N TYR A 134 16.94 8.38 -25.45
CA TYR A 134 17.35 9.49 -24.61
C TYR A 134 16.21 9.95 -23.70
N PRO A 135 16.49 10.59 -22.55
CA PRO A 135 15.46 11.06 -21.62
C PRO A 135 14.38 11.95 -22.27
N LYS A 136 14.73 12.75 -23.29
CA LYS A 136 13.78 13.62 -24.01
C LYS A 136 12.67 12.86 -24.74
N GLU A 137 12.87 11.57 -25.03
CA GLU A 137 11.95 10.70 -25.75
C GLU A 137 10.97 9.98 -24.82
N LEU A 138 11.10 10.20 -23.50
CA LEU A 138 10.31 9.54 -22.45
C LEU A 138 9.29 10.50 -21.85
N SER A 139 8.12 9.96 -21.47
CA SER A 139 7.15 10.66 -20.60
C SER A 139 7.72 10.92 -19.20
N GLY A 140 7.08 11.81 -18.43
CA GLY A 140 7.47 12.08 -17.04
C GLY A 140 7.50 10.81 -16.18
N GLY A 141 6.45 9.98 -16.24
CA GLY A 141 6.39 8.73 -15.51
C GLY A 141 7.44 7.70 -15.95
N GLN A 142 7.76 7.62 -17.26
CA GLN A 142 8.83 6.77 -17.76
C GLN A 142 10.21 7.22 -17.24
N LYS A 143 10.48 8.53 -17.25
CA LYS A 143 11.70 9.09 -16.66
C LYS A 143 11.84 8.75 -15.19
N GLN A 144 10.74 8.80 -14.43
CA GLN A 144 10.75 8.49 -13.01
C GLN A 144 11.07 7.02 -12.76
N ARG A 145 10.50 6.09 -13.55
CA ARG A 145 10.85 4.66 -13.52
C ARG A 145 12.34 4.42 -13.77
N ILE A 146 12.91 5.11 -14.74
CA ILE A 146 14.37 5.04 -15.00
C ILE A 146 15.17 5.61 -13.81
N GLY A 147 14.68 6.65 -13.16
CA GLY A 147 15.30 7.18 -11.93
C GLY A 147 15.40 6.13 -10.82
N VAL A 148 14.34 5.35 -10.62
CA VAL A 148 14.32 4.21 -9.68
C VAL A 148 15.30 3.13 -10.12
N ALA A 149 15.25 2.69 -11.39
CA ALA A 149 16.20 1.71 -11.93
C ALA A 149 17.65 2.13 -11.73
N ARG A 150 17.98 3.41 -12.02
CA ARG A 150 19.33 3.95 -11.81
C ARG A 150 19.77 3.89 -10.35
N ALA A 151 18.88 4.22 -9.40
CA ALA A 151 19.19 4.17 -7.98
C ALA A 151 19.50 2.75 -7.48
N MET A 152 18.90 1.73 -8.10
CA MET A 152 19.10 0.31 -7.79
C MET A 152 20.29 -0.32 -8.56
N ALA A 153 20.91 0.41 -9.48
CA ALA A 153 21.82 -0.19 -10.46
C ALA A 153 23.06 -0.84 -9.84
N ALA A 154 23.69 -0.19 -8.87
CA ALA A 154 24.87 -0.69 -8.18
C ALA A 154 24.57 -1.64 -7.00
N ASP A 155 23.34 -2.08 -6.88
CA ASP A 155 22.87 -2.97 -5.80
C ASP A 155 23.17 -2.42 -4.38
N PRO A 156 22.75 -1.17 -4.07
CA PRO A 156 23.03 -0.58 -2.77
C PRO A 156 22.29 -1.32 -1.64
N SER A 157 22.86 -1.33 -0.42
CA SER A 157 22.20 -1.87 0.79
C SER A 157 21.14 -0.90 1.35
N VAL A 158 21.35 0.41 1.11
CA VAL A 158 20.50 1.49 1.58
C VAL A 158 19.96 2.28 0.39
N MET A 159 18.66 2.59 0.42
CA MET A 159 18.03 3.43 -0.59
C MET A 159 17.29 4.61 0.06
N LEU A 160 17.38 5.75 -0.59
CA LEU A 160 16.66 6.98 -0.24
C LEU A 160 15.75 7.34 -1.41
N MET A 161 14.46 7.51 -1.16
CA MET A 161 13.47 7.79 -2.20
C MET A 161 12.64 9.02 -1.84
N ASP A 162 12.84 10.11 -2.59
CA ASP A 162 12.11 11.36 -2.38
C ASP A 162 10.99 11.50 -3.41
N GLU A 163 9.75 11.21 -3.00
CA GLU A 163 8.54 11.20 -3.83
C GLU A 163 8.70 10.42 -5.16
N PRO A 164 9.12 9.12 -5.11
CA PRO A 164 9.54 8.39 -6.31
C PRO A 164 8.41 8.13 -7.32
N PHE A 165 7.15 8.27 -6.94
CA PHE A 165 6.00 8.04 -7.80
C PHE A 165 5.14 9.29 -8.03
N GLY A 166 5.58 10.48 -7.59
CA GLY A 166 4.79 11.71 -7.61
C GLY A 166 4.35 12.17 -9.01
N ALA A 167 5.16 11.94 -10.05
CA ALA A 167 4.87 12.33 -11.43
C ALA A 167 4.22 11.20 -12.28
N VAL A 168 3.84 10.07 -11.65
CA VAL A 168 3.24 8.92 -12.34
C VAL A 168 1.72 8.99 -12.22
N ASP A 169 0.99 8.66 -13.31
CA ASP A 169 -0.47 8.55 -13.27
C ASP A 169 -0.95 7.48 -12.27
N PRO A 170 -2.17 7.59 -11.71
CA PRO A 170 -2.61 6.72 -10.62
C PRO A 170 -2.59 5.22 -10.93
N ILE A 171 -2.97 4.83 -12.16
CA ILE A 171 -3.05 3.41 -12.56
C ILE A 171 -1.64 2.81 -12.64
N THR A 172 -0.75 3.51 -13.34
CA THR A 172 0.65 3.09 -13.49
C THR A 172 1.37 3.14 -12.13
N ARG A 173 1.08 4.15 -11.29
CA ARG A 173 1.63 4.29 -9.94
C ARG A 173 1.31 3.06 -9.09
N SER A 174 0.05 2.64 -9.05
CA SER A 174 -0.37 1.47 -8.28
C SER A 174 0.36 0.19 -8.72
N LYS A 175 0.51 -0.03 -10.03
CA LYS A 175 1.26 -1.16 -10.58
C LYS A 175 2.74 -1.13 -10.17
N LEU A 176 3.39 0.03 -10.30
CA LEU A 176 4.81 0.19 -9.94
C LEU A 176 5.06 -0.01 -8.45
N GLN A 177 4.16 0.49 -7.59
CA GLN A 177 4.23 0.26 -6.15
C GLN A 177 4.15 -1.24 -5.82
N ASN A 178 3.21 -1.96 -6.44
CA ASN A 178 3.05 -3.40 -6.22
C ASN A 178 4.29 -4.17 -6.70
N GLU A 179 4.83 -3.84 -7.88
CA GLU A 179 6.05 -4.46 -8.38
C GLU A 179 7.26 -4.15 -7.49
N PHE A 180 7.37 -2.91 -7.02
CA PHE A 180 8.44 -2.52 -6.09
C PHE A 180 8.36 -3.29 -4.77
N LEU A 181 7.18 -3.42 -4.16
CA LEU A 181 6.97 -4.18 -2.93
C LEU A 181 7.33 -5.66 -3.11
N ARG A 182 6.87 -6.27 -4.23
CA ARG A 182 7.23 -7.67 -4.55
C ARG A 182 8.75 -7.86 -4.66
N LEU A 183 9.46 -6.92 -5.25
CA LEU A 183 10.93 -6.96 -5.33
C LEU A 183 11.57 -6.80 -3.96
N GLN A 184 11.05 -5.86 -3.15
CA GLN A 184 11.55 -5.59 -1.81
C GLN A 184 11.43 -6.82 -0.90
N GLU A 185 10.36 -7.63 -1.03
CA GLU A 185 10.21 -8.91 -0.32
C GLU A 185 11.38 -9.87 -0.58
N GLY A 186 11.91 -9.87 -1.81
CA GLY A 186 13.04 -10.72 -2.21
C GLY A 186 14.40 -10.17 -1.85
N ILE A 187 14.62 -8.84 -1.99
CA ILE A 187 15.94 -8.21 -1.85
C ILE A 187 16.18 -7.57 -0.48
N LYS A 188 15.12 -7.26 0.27
CA LYS A 188 15.12 -6.71 1.63
C LYS A 188 16.12 -5.55 1.82
N LYS A 189 16.02 -4.51 0.98
CA LYS A 189 16.83 -3.29 1.12
C LYS A 189 16.32 -2.43 2.26
N THR A 190 17.21 -1.73 2.96
CA THR A 190 16.85 -0.72 3.96
C THR A 190 16.51 0.58 3.25
N ILE A 191 15.28 1.07 3.42
CA ILE A 191 14.77 2.18 2.60
C ILE A 191 14.20 3.29 3.49
N ILE A 192 14.61 4.54 3.26
CA ILE A 192 13.87 5.72 3.67
C ILE A 192 13.08 6.21 2.47
N PHE A 193 11.77 6.23 2.61
CA PHE A 193 10.84 6.65 1.58
C PHE A 193 10.13 7.94 2.03
N VAL A 194 10.11 8.97 1.21
CA VAL A 194 9.43 10.23 1.51
C VAL A 194 8.21 10.37 0.61
N THR A 195 7.09 10.71 1.22
CA THR A 195 5.86 11.08 0.50
C THR A 195 5.08 12.15 1.28
N HIS A 196 4.14 12.79 0.62
CA HIS A 196 3.14 13.64 1.26
C HIS A 196 1.77 12.96 1.35
N ASP A 197 1.64 11.75 0.82
CA ASP A 197 0.40 10.98 0.75
C ASP A 197 0.41 9.89 1.82
N ILE A 198 -0.55 9.96 2.75
CA ILE A 198 -0.68 8.99 3.84
C ILE A 198 -1.11 7.62 3.33
N ASP A 199 -1.89 7.55 2.25
CA ASP A 199 -2.32 6.27 1.68
C ASP A 199 -1.13 5.55 1.01
N GLU A 200 -0.24 6.32 0.37
CA GLU A 200 1.02 5.79 -0.13
C GLU A 200 1.92 5.31 1.02
N ALA A 201 1.99 6.08 2.12
CA ALA A 201 2.77 5.69 3.29
C ALA A 201 2.27 4.38 3.91
N ILE A 202 0.95 4.23 4.05
CA ILE A 202 0.31 3.00 4.57
C ILE A 202 0.60 1.81 3.66
N LYS A 203 0.56 1.99 2.34
CA LYS A 203 0.79 0.92 1.37
C LYS A 203 2.23 0.47 1.29
N MET A 204 3.17 1.43 1.38
CA MET A 204 4.58 1.19 1.08
C MET A 204 5.43 0.87 2.30
N GLY A 205 5.03 1.34 3.49
CA GLY A 205 5.88 1.32 4.68
C GLY A 205 5.69 0.13 5.57
N ASP A 206 6.79 -0.48 6.00
CA ASP A 206 6.82 -1.38 7.18
C ASP A 206 6.61 -0.55 8.46
N ARG A 207 7.15 0.69 8.46
CA ARG A 207 6.94 1.70 9.51
C ARG A 207 6.71 3.07 8.88
N ILE A 208 5.96 3.91 9.59
CA ILE A 208 5.70 5.29 9.20
C ILE A 208 6.15 6.24 10.29
N ALA A 209 6.94 7.24 9.95
CA ALA A 209 7.25 8.39 10.79
C ALA A 209 6.42 9.59 10.31
N ILE A 210 5.41 9.95 11.08
CA ILE A 210 4.61 11.16 10.84
C ILE A 210 5.35 12.34 11.45
N LEU A 211 5.74 13.27 10.59
CA LEU A 211 6.53 14.44 10.97
C LEU A 211 5.65 15.70 11.07
N ARG A 212 5.87 16.47 12.13
CA ARG A 212 5.44 17.86 12.28
C ARG A 212 6.53 18.80 11.79
N ASP A 213 6.31 20.09 11.97
CA ASP A 213 7.29 21.13 11.66
C ASP A 213 8.64 20.81 12.30
N HIS A 214 9.71 21.21 11.60
CA HIS A 214 11.11 20.99 12.02
C HIS A 214 11.53 19.52 12.12
N SER A 215 10.90 18.63 11.36
CA SER A 215 11.11 17.17 11.38
C SER A 215 10.88 16.54 12.76
N THR A 216 10.04 17.14 13.61
CA THR A 216 9.68 16.55 14.90
C THR A 216 8.75 15.34 14.65
N ILE A 217 9.11 14.18 15.16
CA ILE A 217 8.31 12.96 15.04
C ILE A 217 7.07 13.09 15.93
N ALA A 218 5.88 13.08 15.32
CA ALA A 218 4.61 13.03 16.02
C ALA A 218 4.26 11.60 16.43
N GLN A 219 4.48 10.65 15.50
CA GLN A 219 4.34 9.22 15.78
C GLN A 219 5.27 8.44 14.85
N TYR A 220 5.86 7.35 15.39
CA TYR A 220 6.67 6.41 14.63
C TYR A 220 6.27 4.99 15.00
N ASP A 221 5.58 4.31 14.10
CA ASP A 221 5.08 2.95 14.34
C ASP A 221 4.76 2.24 13.02
N LYS A 222 4.27 1.00 13.12
CA LYS A 222 3.68 0.28 11.99
C LYS A 222 2.38 0.94 11.54
N PRO A 223 2.01 0.84 10.24
CA PRO A 223 0.78 1.42 9.71
C PRO A 223 -0.49 1.03 10.49
N GLU A 224 -0.59 -0.23 10.89
CA GLU A 224 -1.72 -0.74 11.67
C GLU A 224 -1.89 0.03 12.98
N ASN A 225 -0.81 0.19 13.75
CA ASN A 225 -0.83 0.87 15.03
C ASN A 225 -1.18 2.35 14.90
N ILE A 226 -0.66 3.01 13.86
CA ILE A 226 -0.95 4.42 13.56
C ILE A 226 -2.44 4.61 13.24
N LEU A 227 -3.03 3.70 12.46
CA LEU A 227 -4.44 3.75 12.11
C LEU A 227 -5.36 3.38 13.28
N LEU A 228 -4.88 2.59 14.23
CA LEU A 228 -5.64 2.12 15.38
C LEU A 228 -5.58 3.13 16.53
N ASN A 229 -4.39 3.62 16.84
CA ASN A 229 -4.08 4.43 18.00
C ASN A 229 -3.26 5.67 17.58
N PRO A 230 -3.90 6.66 16.93
CA PRO A 230 -3.23 7.93 16.66
C PRO A 230 -2.73 8.55 17.97
N ALA A 231 -1.45 8.96 18.00
CA ALA A 231 -0.82 9.47 19.21
C ALA A 231 -1.49 10.77 19.75
N ASP A 232 -2.07 11.54 18.86
CA ASP A 232 -2.78 12.79 19.19
C ASP A 232 -3.68 13.29 18.05
N ASP A 233 -4.36 14.41 18.27
CA ASP A 233 -5.30 15.02 17.31
C ASP A 233 -4.63 15.43 15.98
N PHE A 234 -3.36 15.80 16.01
CA PHE A 234 -2.61 16.11 14.78
C PHE A 234 -2.47 14.86 13.91
N VAL A 235 -2.03 13.75 14.49
CA VAL A 235 -1.89 12.47 13.78
C VAL A 235 -3.25 12.00 13.28
N ALA A 236 -4.30 12.05 14.13
CA ALA A 236 -5.66 11.69 13.74
C ALA A 236 -6.19 12.55 12.57
N SER A 237 -5.96 13.86 12.62
CA SER A 237 -6.33 14.79 11.55
C SER A 237 -5.53 14.55 10.27
N PHE A 238 -4.23 14.23 10.39
CA PHE A 238 -3.36 13.97 9.25
C PHE A 238 -3.74 12.67 8.51
N ILE A 239 -4.10 11.61 9.25
CA ILE A 239 -4.65 10.36 8.68
C ILE A 239 -5.99 10.65 7.97
N GLY A 240 -6.78 11.58 8.50
CA GLY A 240 -8.06 12.01 7.94
C GLY A 240 -9.22 11.06 8.23
N THR A 241 -10.39 11.41 7.69
CA THR A 241 -11.60 10.60 7.81
C THR A 241 -11.45 9.30 7.00
N GLY A 242 -11.93 8.18 7.56
CA GLY A 242 -11.88 6.88 6.87
C GLY A 242 -10.72 5.98 7.29
N ALA A 243 -10.06 6.23 8.41
CA ALA A 243 -9.03 5.33 8.96
C ALA A 243 -9.48 3.85 8.99
N SER A 244 -10.76 3.60 9.29
CA SER A 244 -11.33 2.25 9.25
C SER A 244 -11.34 1.63 7.84
N LEU A 245 -11.58 2.44 6.79
CA LEU A 245 -11.50 1.98 5.41
C LEU A 245 -10.04 1.78 4.96
N LYS A 246 -9.14 2.63 5.43
CA LYS A 246 -7.70 2.50 5.13
C LYS A 246 -7.09 1.21 5.71
N ARG A 247 -7.63 0.70 6.82
CA ARG A 247 -7.25 -0.62 7.38
C ARG A 247 -7.54 -1.77 6.43
N LEU A 248 -8.58 -1.67 5.62
CA LEU A 248 -8.89 -2.68 4.61
C LEU A 248 -7.80 -2.82 3.54
N ASN A 249 -6.92 -1.82 3.39
CA ASN A 249 -5.76 -1.92 2.51
C ASN A 249 -4.61 -2.76 3.10
N LEU A 250 -4.61 -2.97 4.43
CA LEU A 250 -3.58 -3.74 5.13
C LEU A 250 -3.97 -5.21 5.30
N ALA A 251 -5.27 -5.50 5.42
CA ALA A 251 -5.78 -6.87 5.56
C ALA A 251 -6.07 -7.50 4.19
N LYS A 252 -5.83 -8.80 4.10
CA LYS A 252 -6.00 -9.60 2.89
C LYS A 252 -7.17 -10.58 3.03
N LEU A 253 -7.67 -11.11 1.93
CA LEU A 253 -8.68 -12.16 1.93
C LEU A 253 -8.21 -13.43 2.65
N GLY A 254 -6.89 -13.70 2.65
CA GLY A 254 -6.30 -14.80 3.40
C GLY A 254 -6.33 -14.66 4.93
N ASP A 255 -6.54 -13.43 5.43
CA ASP A 255 -6.60 -13.13 6.87
C ASP A 255 -8.01 -13.29 7.45
N VAL A 256 -9.01 -13.59 6.62
CA VAL A 256 -10.42 -13.68 7.01
C VAL A 256 -11.01 -15.05 6.71
N GLU A 257 -12.01 -15.44 7.49
CA GLU A 257 -12.75 -16.66 7.25
C GLU A 257 -13.72 -16.47 6.07
N LEU A 258 -13.45 -17.16 4.96
CA LEU A 258 -14.30 -17.15 3.79
C LEU A 258 -15.59 -17.92 4.04
N VAL A 259 -16.66 -17.53 3.37
CA VAL A 259 -17.94 -18.24 3.43
C VAL A 259 -17.98 -19.28 2.32
N ASP A 260 -18.35 -20.52 2.68
CA ASP A 260 -18.64 -21.56 1.69
C ASP A 260 -20.06 -21.35 1.15
N TRP A 261 -20.15 -20.89 -0.10
CA TRP A 261 -21.41 -20.67 -0.77
C TRP A 261 -21.89 -21.95 -1.48
N PRO A 262 -23.22 -22.10 -1.69
CA PRO A 262 -23.76 -23.25 -2.39
C PRO A 262 -23.18 -23.32 -3.81
N THR A 263 -22.61 -24.46 -4.14
CA THR A 263 -22.01 -24.73 -5.45
C THR A 263 -22.69 -25.91 -6.14
N ALA A 264 -22.80 -25.86 -7.47
CA ALA A 264 -23.23 -26.99 -8.28
C ALA A 264 -22.28 -27.14 -9.48
N LYS A 265 -22.28 -28.31 -10.10
CA LYS A 265 -21.52 -28.51 -11.34
C LYS A 265 -22.19 -27.79 -12.50
N LEU A 266 -21.42 -27.23 -13.41
CA LEU A 266 -21.93 -26.57 -14.63
C LEU A 266 -22.80 -27.51 -15.46
N GLU A 267 -22.46 -28.81 -15.48
CA GLU A 267 -23.17 -29.87 -16.18
C GLU A 267 -24.41 -30.37 -15.42
N ALA A 268 -24.61 -29.91 -14.18
CA ALA A 268 -25.77 -30.27 -13.38
C ALA A 268 -27.03 -29.72 -14.03
N GLY A 269 -28.14 -30.46 -13.94
CA GLY A 269 -29.44 -29.97 -14.38
C GLY A 269 -29.97 -28.87 -13.45
N ALA A 270 -30.92 -28.08 -13.95
CA ALA A 270 -31.54 -27.00 -13.18
C ALA A 270 -32.20 -27.50 -11.87
N ASP A 271 -32.68 -28.73 -11.84
CA ASP A 271 -33.30 -29.36 -10.66
C ASP A 271 -32.26 -29.62 -9.54
N GLU A 272 -31.03 -30.04 -9.90
CA GLU A 272 -29.93 -30.25 -8.96
C GLU A 272 -29.45 -28.92 -8.37
N ALA A 273 -29.23 -27.91 -9.20
CA ALA A 273 -28.84 -26.58 -8.74
C ALA A 273 -29.93 -25.94 -7.86
N ARG A 274 -31.22 -26.17 -8.18
CA ARG A 274 -32.34 -25.75 -7.35
C ARG A 274 -32.35 -26.46 -5.99
N ALA A 275 -32.11 -27.77 -5.99
CA ALA A 275 -32.04 -28.51 -4.73
C ALA A 275 -30.90 -28.07 -3.82
N VAL A 276 -29.80 -27.61 -4.40
CA VAL A 276 -28.67 -26.99 -3.66
C VAL A 276 -29.07 -25.62 -3.11
N LEU A 277 -29.73 -24.77 -3.92
CA LEU A 277 -30.20 -23.46 -3.50
C LEU A 277 -31.22 -23.56 -2.34
N ASP A 278 -32.22 -24.46 -2.46
CA ASP A 278 -33.30 -24.65 -1.48
C ASP A 278 -32.81 -25.15 -0.11
N ARG A 279 -31.60 -25.72 -0.05
CA ARG A 279 -30.96 -26.17 1.21
C ARG A 279 -30.09 -25.11 1.86
N SER A 280 -29.87 -23.97 1.20
CA SER A 280 -29.04 -22.88 1.67
C SER A 280 -29.89 -21.66 2.06
N ASP A 281 -29.32 -20.74 2.80
CA ASP A 281 -29.88 -19.42 3.11
C ASP A 281 -29.47 -18.35 2.07
N LYS A 282 -28.81 -18.76 0.98
CA LYS A 282 -28.31 -17.87 -0.06
C LYS A 282 -29.31 -17.78 -1.23
N GLU A 283 -29.25 -16.65 -1.94
CA GLU A 283 -30.11 -16.42 -3.11
C GLU A 283 -29.46 -16.89 -4.42
N TRP A 284 -28.17 -17.24 -4.40
CA TRP A 284 -27.39 -17.59 -5.57
C TRP A 284 -26.62 -18.90 -5.37
N VAL A 285 -26.45 -19.66 -6.45
CA VAL A 285 -25.58 -20.85 -6.54
C VAL A 285 -24.47 -20.57 -7.53
N LEU A 286 -23.24 -20.93 -7.18
CA LEU A 286 -22.10 -20.84 -8.05
C LEU A 286 -21.93 -22.12 -8.85
N LEU A 287 -21.91 -22.02 -10.17
CA LEU A 287 -21.63 -23.13 -11.06
C LEU A 287 -20.13 -23.24 -11.28
N LEU A 288 -19.60 -24.44 -11.05
CA LEU A 288 -18.19 -24.80 -11.21
C LEU A 288 -18.02 -25.82 -12.33
N ASP A 289 -16.94 -25.73 -13.09
CA ASP A 289 -16.55 -26.78 -14.04
C ASP A 289 -15.90 -28.01 -13.33
N GLU A 290 -15.44 -28.99 -14.10
CA GLU A 290 -14.81 -30.20 -13.57
C GLU A 290 -13.52 -29.92 -12.77
N GLN A 291 -12.81 -28.84 -13.09
CA GLN A 291 -11.60 -28.39 -12.40
C GLN A 291 -11.91 -27.45 -11.21
N ARG A 292 -13.18 -27.27 -10.88
CA ARG A 292 -13.69 -26.35 -9.85
C ARG A 292 -13.46 -24.87 -10.18
N HIS A 293 -13.29 -24.49 -11.43
CA HIS A 293 -13.22 -23.08 -11.81
C HIS A 293 -14.63 -22.46 -11.80
N PRO A 294 -14.80 -21.25 -11.22
CA PRO A 294 -16.07 -20.53 -11.23
C PRO A 294 -16.47 -20.16 -12.67
N GLN A 295 -17.67 -20.49 -13.07
CA GLN A 295 -18.18 -20.23 -14.40
C GLN A 295 -19.32 -19.22 -14.37
N ARG A 296 -20.37 -19.48 -13.62
CA ARG A 296 -21.59 -18.65 -13.61
C ARG A 296 -22.25 -18.64 -12.24
N TRP A 297 -22.99 -17.57 -11.98
CA TRP A 297 -23.94 -17.45 -10.88
C TRP A 297 -25.35 -17.65 -11.40
N VAL A 298 -26.14 -18.46 -10.71
CA VAL A 298 -27.56 -18.69 -10.99
C VAL A 298 -28.40 -18.47 -9.73
N ASN A 299 -29.58 -17.89 -9.88
CA ASN A 299 -30.57 -17.71 -8.83
C ASN A 299 -31.88 -18.45 -9.17
N GLY A 300 -32.88 -18.36 -8.30
CA GLY A 300 -34.16 -19.01 -8.47
C GLY A 300 -34.88 -18.66 -9.79
N ASP A 301 -34.77 -17.40 -10.24
CA ASP A 301 -35.40 -16.95 -11.48
C ASP A 301 -34.70 -17.52 -12.71
N HIS A 302 -33.38 -17.56 -12.73
CA HIS A 302 -32.58 -18.18 -13.78
C HIS A 302 -32.87 -19.67 -13.90
N LEU A 303 -33.02 -20.37 -12.77
CA LEU A 303 -33.34 -21.79 -12.70
C LEU A 303 -34.80 -22.08 -13.15
N ALA A 304 -35.71 -21.12 -13.00
CA ALA A 304 -37.10 -21.26 -13.45
C ALA A 304 -37.25 -21.06 -14.95
N GLN A 305 -36.41 -20.30 -15.58
CA GLN A 305 -36.44 -19.98 -17.02
C GLN A 305 -35.61 -20.95 -17.87
N GLY A 306 -34.69 -21.73 -17.25
CA GLY A 306 -33.77 -22.62 -17.94
C GLY A 306 -34.43 -23.93 -18.40
N ASN A 307 -34.45 -24.18 -19.70
CA ASN A 307 -34.92 -25.42 -20.33
C ASN A 307 -33.81 -26.49 -20.44
N GLY A 308 -33.03 -26.72 -19.37
CA GLY A 308 -32.13 -27.87 -19.25
C GLY A 308 -30.62 -27.58 -19.14
N ALA A 309 -30.00 -26.81 -19.99
CA ALA A 309 -28.54 -26.54 -19.88
C ALA A 309 -28.29 -25.25 -19.10
N LEU A 310 -27.45 -25.30 -18.07
CA LEU A 310 -27.07 -24.15 -17.22
C LEU A 310 -25.90 -23.34 -17.80
N GLU A 311 -25.26 -23.84 -18.86
CA GLU A 311 -24.08 -23.18 -19.47
C GLU A 311 -24.35 -21.75 -19.95
N ASP A 312 -25.59 -21.48 -20.42
CA ASP A 312 -26.02 -20.16 -20.88
C ASP A 312 -26.93 -19.41 -19.88
N SER A 313 -27.21 -20.03 -18.72
CA SER A 313 -28.12 -19.47 -17.71
C SER A 313 -27.36 -18.62 -16.68
N GLY A 314 -28.01 -17.55 -16.18
CA GLY A 314 -27.47 -16.72 -15.12
C GLY A 314 -26.38 -15.74 -15.57
N VAL A 315 -25.55 -15.29 -14.64
CA VAL A 315 -24.54 -14.22 -14.80
C VAL A 315 -23.14 -14.82 -14.79
N PRO A 316 -22.21 -14.38 -15.68
CA PRO A 316 -20.82 -14.82 -15.62
C PRO A 316 -20.15 -14.54 -14.27
N ALA A 317 -19.40 -15.51 -13.76
CA ALA A 317 -18.66 -15.41 -12.49
C ALA A 317 -17.32 -14.69 -12.69
N THR A 318 -17.37 -13.39 -13.02
CA THR A 318 -16.19 -12.58 -13.39
C THR A 318 -15.46 -11.91 -12.23
N SER A 319 -16.14 -11.74 -11.08
CA SER A 319 -15.56 -11.12 -9.89
C SER A 319 -14.76 -12.15 -9.09
N THR A 320 -13.51 -12.35 -9.47
CA THR A 320 -12.59 -13.29 -8.82
C THR A 320 -11.39 -12.59 -8.20
N ALA A 321 -10.89 -13.11 -7.08
CA ALA A 321 -9.72 -12.62 -6.37
C ALA A 321 -8.89 -13.78 -5.82
N ILE A 322 -7.64 -13.54 -5.48
CA ILE A 322 -6.75 -14.50 -4.80
C ILE A 322 -6.65 -14.16 -3.30
N MET A 323 -6.15 -15.09 -2.50
CA MET A 323 -5.98 -14.90 -1.05
C MET A 323 -5.13 -13.67 -0.68
N ASP A 324 -4.21 -13.26 -1.55
CA ASP A 324 -3.34 -12.08 -1.34
C ASP A 324 -4.00 -10.74 -1.69
N THR A 325 -5.24 -10.75 -2.20
CA THR A 325 -6.02 -9.53 -2.50
C THR A 325 -6.42 -8.83 -1.22
N THR A 326 -6.23 -7.50 -1.16
CA THR A 326 -6.63 -6.70 0.02
C THR A 326 -8.15 -6.65 0.17
N LEU A 327 -8.63 -6.53 1.42
CA LEU A 327 -10.08 -6.40 1.68
C LEU A 327 -10.68 -5.15 1.03
N SER A 328 -9.89 -4.09 0.85
CA SER A 328 -10.31 -2.87 0.13
C SER A 328 -10.57 -3.15 -1.35
N SER A 329 -9.68 -3.88 -2.02
CA SER A 329 -9.88 -4.27 -3.42
C SER A 329 -11.08 -5.20 -3.57
N ALA A 330 -11.18 -6.19 -2.68
CA ALA A 330 -12.32 -7.11 -2.67
C ALA A 330 -13.66 -6.37 -2.47
N LEU A 331 -13.69 -5.37 -1.57
CA LEU A 331 -14.89 -4.54 -1.36
C LEU A 331 -15.25 -3.74 -2.62
N ALA A 332 -14.26 -3.18 -3.33
CA ALA A 332 -14.51 -2.46 -4.59
C ALA A 332 -15.09 -3.38 -5.67
N ASP A 333 -14.58 -4.61 -5.79
CA ASP A 333 -15.08 -5.61 -6.73
C ASP A 333 -16.50 -6.08 -6.35
N MET A 334 -16.80 -6.23 -5.04
CA MET A 334 -18.16 -6.55 -4.56
C MET A 334 -19.18 -5.48 -4.94
N LEU A 335 -18.83 -4.20 -4.85
CA LEU A 335 -19.72 -3.09 -5.18
C LEU A 335 -20.08 -3.03 -6.67
N THR A 336 -19.27 -3.66 -7.53
CA THR A 336 -19.51 -3.74 -8.98
C THR A 336 -20.12 -5.06 -9.43
N SER A 337 -20.10 -6.09 -8.58
CA SER A 337 -20.70 -7.40 -8.86
C SER A 337 -22.19 -7.40 -8.61
N GLU A 338 -22.97 -8.15 -9.42
CA GLU A 338 -24.42 -8.21 -9.32
C GLU A 338 -24.93 -8.83 -8.01
N ASN A 339 -24.16 -9.73 -7.43
CA ASN A 339 -24.51 -10.44 -6.19
C ASN A 339 -23.73 -9.92 -4.96
N SER A 340 -23.04 -8.79 -5.11
CA SER A 340 -22.23 -8.16 -4.03
C SER A 340 -21.25 -9.10 -3.35
N THR A 341 -20.62 -9.99 -4.14
CA THR A 341 -19.63 -10.97 -3.66
C THR A 341 -18.37 -10.97 -4.51
N VAL A 342 -17.28 -11.50 -3.96
CA VAL A 342 -16.06 -11.84 -4.67
C VAL A 342 -15.73 -13.30 -4.44
N ILE A 343 -15.49 -14.03 -5.52
CA ILE A 343 -15.09 -15.43 -5.50
C ILE A 343 -13.58 -15.48 -5.27
N VAL A 344 -13.16 -16.23 -4.27
CA VAL A 344 -11.74 -16.45 -4.00
C VAL A 344 -11.30 -17.73 -4.68
N ILE A 345 -10.22 -17.60 -5.46
CA ILE A 345 -9.61 -18.69 -6.24
C ILE A 345 -8.15 -18.86 -5.85
N ASP A 346 -7.60 -20.05 -6.09
CA ASP A 346 -6.17 -20.31 -5.96
C ASP A 346 -5.37 -19.95 -7.22
N SER A 347 -4.08 -20.31 -7.24
CA SER A 347 -3.18 -20.05 -8.37
C SER A 347 -3.58 -20.79 -9.65
N ASP A 348 -4.32 -21.88 -9.54
CA ASP A 348 -4.80 -22.68 -10.66
C ASP A 348 -6.19 -22.28 -11.11
N GLY A 349 -6.80 -21.28 -10.45
CA GLY A 349 -8.15 -20.77 -10.75
C GLY A 349 -9.28 -21.53 -10.05
N ALA A 350 -8.97 -22.49 -9.16
CA ALA A 350 -9.97 -23.29 -8.49
C ALA A 350 -10.59 -22.56 -7.29
N TYR A 351 -11.89 -22.72 -7.10
CA TYR A 351 -12.70 -22.14 -6.05
C TYR A 351 -12.21 -22.51 -4.65
N GLN A 352 -12.03 -21.50 -3.80
CA GLN A 352 -11.62 -21.62 -2.40
C GLN A 352 -12.71 -21.14 -1.42
N GLY A 353 -13.63 -20.29 -1.85
CA GLY A 353 -14.69 -19.72 -1.04
C GLY A 353 -15.19 -18.39 -1.60
N VAL A 354 -16.08 -17.74 -0.88
CA VAL A 354 -16.63 -16.42 -1.26
C VAL A 354 -16.42 -15.45 -0.11
N ALA A 355 -16.02 -14.24 -0.45
CA ALA A 355 -16.09 -13.10 0.45
C ALA A 355 -17.35 -12.29 0.11
N ASP A 356 -18.18 -12.00 1.10
CA ASP A 356 -19.36 -11.16 1.01
C ASP A 356 -19.25 -9.95 1.96
N LEU A 357 -20.21 -9.04 1.91
CA LEU A 357 -20.19 -7.85 2.74
C LEU A 357 -20.18 -8.15 4.25
N PRO A 358 -20.92 -9.15 4.76
CA PRO A 358 -20.78 -9.61 6.14
C PRO A 358 -19.35 -10.05 6.50
N THR A 359 -18.65 -10.74 5.62
CA THR A 359 -17.23 -11.15 5.80
C THR A 359 -16.36 -9.93 6.05
N ILE A 360 -16.42 -8.91 5.17
CA ILE A 360 -15.65 -7.66 5.32
C ILE A 360 -16.04 -6.93 6.60
N THR A 361 -17.34 -6.88 6.92
CA THR A 361 -17.83 -6.21 8.12
C THR A 361 -17.35 -6.89 9.40
N LYS A 362 -17.37 -8.24 9.44
CA LYS A 362 -16.86 -9.05 10.57
C LYS A 362 -15.37 -8.80 10.76
N ALA A 363 -14.58 -8.82 9.66
CA ALA A 363 -13.15 -8.53 9.68
C ALA A 363 -12.85 -7.14 10.22
N THR A 364 -13.56 -6.11 9.74
CA THR A 364 -13.39 -4.72 10.19
C THR A 364 -13.69 -4.57 11.68
N LYS A 365 -14.70 -5.26 12.20
CA LYS A 365 -15.02 -5.27 13.63
C LYS A 365 -13.96 -5.99 14.46
N ALA A 366 -13.45 -7.14 14.00
CA ALA A 366 -12.39 -7.90 14.68
C ALA A 366 -11.11 -7.06 14.81
N MET A 367 -10.66 -6.42 13.72
CA MET A 367 -9.53 -5.50 13.73
C MET A 367 -9.70 -4.33 14.72
N ARG A 368 -10.94 -3.91 15.00
CA ARG A 368 -11.23 -2.86 15.96
C ARG A 368 -11.14 -3.35 17.41
N VAL A 369 -11.53 -4.60 17.67
CA VAL A 369 -11.47 -5.22 19.01
C VAL A 369 -10.02 -5.51 19.41
N GLU A 370 -9.21 -6.06 18.50
CA GLU A 370 -7.78 -6.30 18.72
C GLU A 370 -7.02 -5.01 19.04
N ALA A 371 -7.44 -3.89 18.44
CA ALA A 371 -6.84 -2.58 18.67
C ALA A 371 -7.06 -2.00 20.07
N HIS A 372 -8.19 -2.31 20.71
CA HIS A 372 -8.52 -1.75 22.02
C HIS A 372 -8.00 -2.61 23.18
N GLY A 373 -7.08 -3.57 22.89
CA GLY A 373 -6.36 -4.40 23.87
C GLY A 373 -7.28 -4.89 24.97
N GLY A 374 -7.57 -6.17 25.02
CA GLY A 374 -8.30 -6.96 26.03
C GLY A 374 -8.56 -6.38 27.41
N GLU A 375 -9.12 -5.18 27.53
CA GLU A 375 -9.77 -4.72 28.75
C GLU A 375 -11.28 -4.87 28.51
N GLY A 376 -11.80 -5.94 29.12
CA GLY A 376 -13.23 -6.17 29.17
C GLY A 376 -13.96 -4.98 29.78
N HIS A 377 -14.89 -4.44 29.03
CA HIS A 377 -16.08 -3.80 29.60
C HIS A 377 -17.30 -4.43 28.92
N ASP A 378 -17.74 -5.54 29.56
CA ASP A 378 -19.14 -5.88 29.68
C ASP A 378 -19.83 -4.69 30.35
N ALA A 379 -20.53 -3.88 29.61
CA ALA A 379 -21.61 -3.02 30.09
C ALA A 379 -22.32 -2.32 28.92
N ILE A 380 -23.14 -3.03 28.18
CA ILE A 380 -24.39 -2.52 27.67
C ILE A 380 -25.40 -3.67 27.78
N GLU A 381 -25.83 -3.96 29.02
CA GLU A 381 -27.12 -4.59 29.28
C GLU A 381 -28.19 -3.52 29.22
N GLU A 382 -29.20 -3.86 28.44
CA GLU A 382 -30.62 -3.63 28.61
C GLU A 382 -31.10 -2.44 29.43
N HIS A 383 -31.60 -1.44 28.74
CA HIS A 383 -32.80 -0.74 29.14
C HIS A 383 -33.68 -0.51 27.91
N GLY A 384 -34.45 -1.55 27.56
CA GLY A 384 -35.71 -1.44 26.89
C GLY A 384 -36.81 -1.45 27.95
N GLU A 385 -37.83 -0.71 27.68
CA GLU A 385 -39.21 -0.75 28.19
C GLU A 385 -39.56 -0.01 29.48
N ASP A 386 -40.62 0.71 29.27
CA ASP A 386 -41.64 1.28 30.18
C ASP A 386 -41.43 2.72 30.67
N LYS A 387 -42.10 3.63 29.99
CA LYS A 387 -43.24 4.38 30.55
C LYS A 387 -43.88 5.31 29.51
N GLU A 388 -44.98 4.85 28.98
CA GLU A 388 -46.09 5.70 28.54
C GLU A 388 -46.66 6.49 29.72
N ASP A 389 -47.11 7.67 29.37
CA ASP A 389 -48.26 8.38 29.93
C ASP A 389 -48.04 9.58 30.83
N ALA A 390 -48.87 10.57 30.50
CA ALA A 390 -49.31 11.74 31.22
C ALA A 390 -48.44 13.05 31.04
N SER A 391 -48.80 13.99 30.26
CA SER A 391 -49.99 14.80 30.30
C SER A 391 -49.88 15.98 29.32
N ALA A 392 -50.94 16.16 28.60
CA ALA A 392 -51.27 17.38 27.86
C ALA A 392 -51.39 18.58 28.81
N GLY A 393 -51.00 19.76 28.32
CA GLY A 393 -51.57 20.96 28.91
C GLY A 393 -50.69 22.18 28.97
N ARG A 394 -50.96 23.07 28.04
CA ARG A 394 -50.98 24.54 28.07
C ARG A 394 -49.98 25.23 27.15
N LEU A 395 -50.53 25.52 25.99
CA LEU A 395 -50.34 26.77 25.28
C LEU A 395 -50.92 27.91 26.15
N LYS A 396 -50.16 29.01 26.30
CA LYS A 396 -50.63 30.39 26.07
C LYS A 396 -49.58 31.44 26.49
N ASP A 397 -49.39 32.35 25.56
CA ASP A 397 -49.17 33.79 25.71
C ASP A 397 -47.93 34.25 26.51
N ALA A 398 -47.04 35.11 26.03
CA ALA A 398 -47.29 36.40 25.37
C ALA A 398 -45.97 37.00 24.88
N GLU A 399 -46.06 37.71 23.78
CA GLU A 399 -45.40 38.94 23.42
C GLU A 399 -44.85 39.79 24.58
N ALA A 400 -43.61 40.18 24.45
CA ALA A 400 -43.12 41.55 24.55
C ALA A 400 -41.66 41.60 24.06
#